data_04da3a2412b151f31b5f4b8252cb6276
#
_entry.id   04da3a2412b151f31b5f4b8252cb6276
#
_cell.length_a   1.000
_cell.length_b   1.000
_cell.length_c   1.000
_cell.angle_alpha   90.00
_cell.angle_beta   90.00
_cell.angle_gamma   90.00
#
_symmetry.space_group_name_H-M   'P 1'
#
loop_
_entity.id
_entity.type
_entity.pdbx_description
1 polymer ?
#
loop_
_entity_poly.entity_id
_entity_poly.type
_entity_poly.pdbx_seq_one_letter_code
_entity_poly.pdbx_strand_id
1 'polypeptide(L)'
;MVLDVTWAVRWLTLCAQAMAENRVWLIELDRAIGDSDHGENMDRGFQAVLEKLAEARPETPGAALKLTAMTLMSKVGGAAGPLYGTAFLRASTALGDAAEIDPGRLADALVAARDGIVARGKAESGDKTMVDAWTPAAEAAQAAAADGAGTVLGVLVAAAEAAEAGAVATEPLVARKGRASYLGERSAGHRDPGAASSALILRAAVGAAA
;
A
#
# COMPACT_ATOMS: atom_id res chain seq x y z
N MET A 1 14.36 14.94 -10.33
CA MET A 1 14.21 13.48 -10.10
C MET A 1 13.09 12.99 -11.00
N VAL A 2 13.28 11.83 -11.62
CA VAL A 2 12.30 11.19 -12.48
C VAL A 2 11.87 9.87 -11.82
N LEU A 3 10.58 9.59 -11.79
CA LEU A 3 10.05 8.29 -11.37
C LEU A 3 9.83 7.43 -12.61
N ASP A 4 10.77 6.56 -12.86
CA ASP A 4 10.80 5.60 -13.99
C ASP A 4 10.68 4.14 -13.49
N VAL A 5 10.94 3.18 -14.36
CA VAL A 5 10.95 1.76 -13.98
C VAL A 5 12.02 1.45 -12.93
N THR A 6 13.14 2.16 -12.91
CA THR A 6 14.21 1.96 -11.91
C THR A 6 13.72 2.32 -10.53
N TRP A 7 13.02 3.46 -10.42
CA TRP A 7 12.33 3.83 -9.19
C TRP A 7 11.29 2.78 -8.78
N ALA A 8 10.45 2.33 -9.70
CA ALA A 8 9.39 1.36 -9.37
C ALA A 8 9.97 0.05 -8.83
N VAL A 9 11.02 -0.48 -9.47
CA VAL A 9 11.72 -1.70 -9.01
C VAL A 9 12.37 -1.47 -7.66
N ARG A 10 13.04 -0.32 -7.44
CA ARG A 10 13.62 0.05 -6.14
C ARG A 10 12.55 0.17 -5.05
N TRP A 11 11.41 0.81 -5.35
CA TRP A 11 10.28 0.88 -4.44
C TRP A 11 9.82 -0.49 -3.98
N LEU A 12 9.57 -1.40 -4.92
CA LEU A 12 9.12 -2.76 -4.63
C LEU A 12 10.17 -3.58 -3.85
N THR A 13 11.45 -3.32 -4.12
CA THR A 13 12.56 -3.90 -3.35
C THR A 13 12.55 -3.40 -1.91
N LEU A 14 12.37 -2.10 -1.70
CA LEU A 14 12.26 -1.52 -0.36
C LEU A 14 10.97 -1.95 0.35
N CYS A 15 9.87 -2.21 -0.38
CA CYS A 15 8.69 -2.82 0.20
C CYS A 15 8.99 -4.21 0.77
N ALA A 16 9.69 -5.07 0.01
CA ALA A 16 10.06 -6.39 0.48
C ALA A 16 10.96 -6.34 1.73
N GLN A 17 11.93 -5.43 1.73
CA GLN A 17 12.77 -5.19 2.89
C GLN A 17 11.94 -4.71 4.10
N ALA A 18 11.07 -3.72 3.92
CA ALA A 18 10.22 -3.20 4.99
C ALA A 18 9.28 -4.28 5.56
N MET A 19 8.71 -5.15 4.71
CA MET A 19 7.86 -6.25 5.18
C MET A 19 8.66 -7.29 5.97
N ALA A 20 9.88 -7.64 5.54
CA ALA A 20 10.74 -8.56 6.26
C ALA A 20 11.18 -8.00 7.63
N GLU A 21 11.63 -6.74 7.66
CA GLU A 21 12.07 -6.07 8.90
C GLU A 21 10.93 -5.89 9.91
N ASN A 22 9.70 -5.64 9.45
CA ASN A 22 8.54 -5.42 10.29
C ASN A 22 7.63 -6.65 10.43
N ARG A 23 8.07 -7.83 9.94
CA ARG A 23 7.26 -9.05 9.94
C ARG A 23 6.68 -9.40 11.31
N VAL A 24 7.55 -9.42 12.33
CA VAL A 24 7.14 -9.77 13.70
C VAL A 24 6.17 -8.74 14.26
N TRP A 25 6.44 -7.45 14.08
CA TRP A 25 5.54 -6.39 14.52
C TRP A 25 4.15 -6.49 13.87
N LEU A 26 4.08 -6.74 12.55
CA LEU A 26 2.80 -6.92 11.86
C LEU A 26 2.04 -8.17 12.33
N ILE A 27 2.76 -9.26 12.67
CA ILE A 27 2.15 -10.45 13.30
C ILE A 27 1.56 -10.09 14.68
N GLU A 28 2.27 -9.30 15.48
CA GLU A 28 1.79 -8.89 16.82
C GLU A 28 0.57 -7.98 16.73
N LEU A 29 0.53 -7.05 15.79
CA LEU A 29 -0.66 -6.24 15.54
C LEU A 29 -1.86 -7.12 15.16
N ASP A 30 -1.64 -8.05 14.24
CA ASP A 30 -2.69 -8.96 13.78
C ASP A 30 -3.13 -9.95 14.86
N ARG A 31 -2.22 -10.40 15.73
CA ARG A 31 -2.55 -11.28 16.86
C ARG A 31 -3.56 -10.67 17.81
N ALA A 32 -3.52 -9.35 17.97
CA ALA A 32 -4.43 -8.64 18.86
C ALA A 32 -5.87 -8.61 18.34
N ILE A 33 -6.06 -8.56 17.01
CA ILE A 33 -7.36 -8.32 16.39
C ILE A 33 -7.67 -9.21 15.17
N GLY A 34 -6.82 -10.21 14.87
CA GLY A 34 -6.94 -11.08 13.71
C GLY A 34 -6.50 -12.52 13.98
N ASP A 35 -5.79 -13.12 13.03
CA ASP A 35 -5.35 -14.52 13.08
C ASP A 35 -3.81 -14.70 13.08
N SER A 36 -3.07 -13.63 13.29
CA SER A 36 -1.60 -13.62 13.43
C SER A 36 -0.82 -13.98 12.16
N ASP A 37 -1.39 -13.85 10.99
CA ASP A 37 -0.75 -14.28 9.74
C ASP A 37 -0.33 -13.13 8.82
N HIS A 38 -0.75 -11.89 9.10
CA HIS A 38 -0.57 -10.75 8.20
C HIS A 38 0.91 -10.48 7.88
N GLY A 39 1.78 -10.45 8.90
CA GLY A 39 3.20 -10.19 8.70
C GLY A 39 3.89 -11.28 7.86
N GLU A 40 3.56 -12.56 8.07
CA GLU A 40 4.09 -13.65 7.27
C GLU A 40 3.59 -13.62 5.83
N ASN A 41 2.31 -13.33 5.65
CA ASN A 41 1.70 -13.24 4.34
C ASN A 41 2.32 -12.11 3.51
N MET A 42 2.53 -10.93 4.12
CA MET A 42 3.12 -9.77 3.44
C MET A 42 4.58 -10.01 3.09
N ASP A 43 5.40 -10.51 4.01
CA ASP A 43 6.80 -10.85 3.74
C ASP A 43 6.90 -11.87 2.60
N ARG A 44 6.24 -13.02 2.71
CA ARG A 44 6.22 -14.05 1.65
C ARG A 44 5.78 -13.48 0.30
N GLY A 45 4.74 -12.64 0.30
CA GLY A 45 4.22 -12.04 -0.93
C GLY A 45 5.22 -11.12 -1.62
N PHE A 46 5.87 -10.24 -0.87
CA PHE A 46 6.85 -9.31 -1.43
C PHE A 46 8.18 -9.98 -1.79
N GLN A 47 8.61 -11.05 -1.10
CA GLN A 47 9.76 -11.86 -1.55
C GLN A 47 9.48 -12.50 -2.91
N ALA A 48 8.28 -13.05 -3.12
CA ALA A 48 7.89 -13.58 -4.41
C ALA A 48 7.81 -12.48 -5.51
N VAL A 49 7.48 -11.25 -5.15
CA VAL A 49 7.52 -10.11 -6.08
C VAL A 49 8.95 -9.86 -6.56
N LEU A 50 9.96 -9.88 -5.67
CA LEU A 50 11.36 -9.70 -6.05
C LEU A 50 11.84 -10.76 -7.03
N GLU A 51 11.50 -12.03 -6.78
CA GLU A 51 11.83 -13.12 -7.69
C GLU A 51 11.25 -12.87 -9.09
N LYS A 52 9.97 -12.49 -9.15
CA LYS A 52 9.29 -12.22 -10.41
C LYS A 52 9.82 -10.98 -11.15
N LEU A 53 10.18 -9.92 -10.43
CA LEU A 53 10.80 -8.73 -11.02
C LEU A 53 12.17 -9.05 -11.65
N ALA A 54 12.98 -9.88 -10.98
CA ALA A 54 14.27 -10.31 -11.49
C ALA A 54 14.16 -11.18 -12.77
N GLU A 55 13.12 -12.03 -12.84
CA GLU A 55 12.84 -12.88 -14.01
C GLU A 55 12.31 -12.06 -15.20
N ALA A 56 11.27 -11.25 -14.96
CA ALA A 56 10.50 -10.60 -16.03
C ALA A 56 11.13 -9.30 -16.56
N ARG A 57 11.92 -8.59 -15.73
CA ARG A 57 12.59 -7.32 -16.09
C ARG A 57 11.65 -6.32 -16.76
N PRO A 58 10.65 -5.80 -16.04
CA PRO A 58 9.67 -4.87 -16.60
C PRO A 58 10.33 -3.63 -17.17
N GLU A 59 9.77 -3.08 -18.26
CA GLU A 59 10.31 -1.92 -18.97
C GLU A 59 9.63 -0.60 -18.58
N THR A 60 8.47 -0.67 -17.89
CA THR A 60 7.75 0.52 -17.43
C THR A 60 7.33 0.38 -15.96
N PRO A 61 7.11 1.50 -15.25
CA PRO A 61 6.54 1.46 -13.89
C PRO A 61 5.21 0.70 -13.85
N GLY A 62 4.32 0.94 -14.82
CA GLY A 62 3.03 0.25 -14.93
C GLY A 62 3.20 -1.27 -15.03
N ALA A 63 4.14 -1.74 -15.86
CA ALA A 63 4.44 -3.16 -15.99
C ALA A 63 4.95 -3.78 -14.68
N ALA A 64 5.83 -3.08 -13.94
CA ALA A 64 6.32 -3.51 -12.64
C ALA A 64 5.18 -3.65 -11.61
N LEU A 65 4.26 -2.67 -11.56
CA LEU A 65 3.10 -2.73 -10.67
C LEU A 65 2.11 -3.82 -11.07
N LYS A 66 1.91 -4.08 -12.37
CA LYS A 66 1.05 -5.18 -12.84
C LYS A 66 1.59 -6.54 -12.42
N LEU A 67 2.89 -6.75 -12.56
CA LEU A 67 3.56 -7.96 -12.12
C LEU A 67 3.39 -8.17 -10.61
N THR A 68 3.61 -7.11 -9.84
CA THR A 68 3.39 -7.08 -8.39
C THR A 68 1.95 -7.46 -8.03
N ALA A 69 0.97 -6.86 -8.69
CA ALA A 69 -0.44 -7.15 -8.47
C ALA A 69 -0.76 -8.65 -8.62
N MET A 70 -0.34 -9.24 -9.74
CA MET A 70 -0.58 -10.65 -10.04
C MET A 70 0.10 -11.57 -9.03
N THR A 71 1.31 -11.21 -8.61
CA THR A 71 2.08 -11.99 -7.65
C THR A 71 1.44 -11.94 -6.26
N LEU A 72 1.06 -10.75 -5.78
CA LEU A 72 0.42 -10.60 -4.48
C LEU A 72 -0.93 -11.32 -4.43
N MET A 73 -1.76 -11.23 -5.48
CA MET A 73 -3.02 -11.99 -5.56
C MET A 73 -2.82 -13.50 -5.45
N SER A 74 -1.69 -14.01 -5.94
CA SER A 74 -1.38 -15.44 -5.95
C SER A 74 -0.69 -15.94 -4.67
N LYS A 75 0.10 -15.08 -4.00
CA LYS A 75 1.04 -15.50 -2.94
C LYS A 75 0.66 -15.00 -1.55
N VAL A 76 -0.11 -13.92 -1.44
CA VAL A 76 -0.56 -13.38 -0.15
C VAL A 76 -1.90 -14.00 0.21
N GLY A 77 -1.97 -14.60 1.40
CA GLY A 77 -3.19 -15.18 1.93
C GLY A 77 -4.18 -14.15 2.46
N GLY A 78 -5.34 -14.63 2.87
CA GLY A 78 -6.37 -13.81 3.49
C GLY A 78 -6.95 -12.73 2.57
N ALA A 79 -7.44 -11.65 3.17
CA ALA A 79 -7.99 -10.50 2.44
C ALA A 79 -6.89 -9.61 1.83
N ALA A 80 -5.69 -9.59 2.41
CA ALA A 80 -4.61 -8.70 2.01
C ALA A 80 -4.16 -8.92 0.55
N GLY A 81 -4.03 -10.16 0.11
CA GLY A 81 -3.63 -10.49 -1.26
C GLY A 81 -4.53 -9.87 -2.32
N PRO A 82 -5.84 -10.17 -2.32
CA PRO A 82 -6.78 -9.54 -3.24
C PRO A 82 -6.87 -8.02 -3.13
N LEU A 83 -6.72 -7.43 -1.94
CA LEU A 83 -6.81 -5.98 -1.73
C LEU A 83 -5.56 -5.27 -2.28
N TYR A 84 -4.36 -5.65 -1.85
CA TYR A 84 -3.12 -5.07 -2.37
C TYR A 84 -2.93 -5.37 -3.85
N GLY A 85 -3.24 -6.59 -4.28
CA GLY A 85 -3.20 -6.93 -5.70
C GLY A 85 -4.11 -6.04 -6.54
N THR A 86 -5.34 -5.73 -6.06
CA THR A 86 -6.23 -4.79 -6.75
C THR A 86 -5.67 -3.36 -6.72
N ALA A 87 -5.09 -2.91 -5.60
CA ALA A 87 -4.45 -1.60 -5.52
C ALA A 87 -3.35 -1.43 -6.57
N PHE A 88 -2.40 -2.35 -6.60
CA PHE A 88 -1.30 -2.31 -7.57
C PHE A 88 -1.77 -2.45 -9.02
N LEU A 89 -2.82 -3.26 -9.28
CA LEU A 89 -3.39 -3.40 -10.61
C LEU A 89 -4.05 -2.10 -11.09
N ARG A 90 -4.79 -1.42 -10.22
CA ARG A 90 -5.44 -0.14 -10.54
C ARG A 90 -4.41 0.96 -10.75
N ALA A 91 -3.39 1.05 -9.90
CA ALA A 91 -2.27 1.96 -10.10
C ALA A 91 -1.55 1.70 -11.43
N SER A 92 -1.25 0.44 -11.75
CA SER A 92 -0.67 0.03 -13.03
C SER A 92 -1.51 0.50 -14.22
N THR A 93 -2.84 0.32 -14.14
CA THR A 93 -3.76 0.73 -15.22
C THR A 93 -3.76 2.26 -15.39
N ALA A 94 -3.72 3.02 -14.30
CA ALA A 94 -3.67 4.48 -14.34
C ALA A 94 -2.36 5.00 -14.94
N LEU A 95 -1.22 4.34 -14.66
CA LEU A 95 0.07 4.68 -15.25
C LEU A 95 0.20 4.27 -16.72
N GLY A 96 -0.48 3.20 -17.14
CA GLY A 96 -0.35 2.66 -18.50
C GLY A 96 1.09 2.32 -18.85
N ASP A 97 1.49 2.65 -20.07
CA ASP A 97 2.83 2.42 -20.61
C ASP A 97 3.77 3.64 -20.46
N ALA A 98 3.43 4.58 -19.56
CA ALA A 98 4.28 5.75 -19.33
C ALA A 98 5.68 5.34 -18.86
N ALA A 99 6.71 5.84 -19.55
CA ALA A 99 8.10 5.61 -19.17
C ALA A 99 8.47 6.39 -17.89
N GLU A 100 7.85 7.56 -17.71
CA GLU A 100 8.10 8.48 -16.59
C GLU A 100 6.78 8.90 -15.95
N ILE A 101 6.82 9.10 -14.65
CA ILE A 101 5.65 9.49 -13.85
C ILE A 101 5.85 10.92 -13.37
N ASP A 102 4.97 11.82 -13.78
CA ASP A 102 4.86 13.17 -13.27
C ASP A 102 4.00 13.22 -11.97
N PRO A 103 3.96 14.37 -11.24
CA PRO A 103 3.19 14.48 -10.01
C PRO A 103 1.71 14.18 -10.15
N GLY A 104 1.09 14.60 -11.25
CA GLY A 104 -0.34 14.38 -11.52
C GLY A 104 -0.64 12.90 -11.73
N ARG A 105 0.13 12.24 -12.60
CA ARG A 105 0.01 10.78 -12.83
C ARG A 105 0.24 9.96 -11.58
N LEU A 106 1.19 10.38 -10.72
CA LEU A 106 1.43 9.71 -9.45
C LEU A 106 0.22 9.81 -8.53
N ALA A 107 -0.35 11.00 -8.39
CA ALA A 107 -1.57 11.21 -7.59
C ALA A 107 -2.74 10.39 -8.14
N ASP A 108 -2.97 10.39 -9.46
CA ASP A 108 -4.01 9.58 -10.10
C ASP A 108 -3.82 8.08 -9.86
N ALA A 109 -2.58 7.59 -9.89
CA ALA A 109 -2.28 6.19 -9.61
C ALA A 109 -2.57 5.82 -8.14
N LEU A 110 -2.27 6.70 -7.18
CA LEU A 110 -2.59 6.50 -5.77
C LEU A 110 -4.11 6.53 -5.51
N VAL A 111 -4.83 7.43 -6.17
CA VAL A 111 -6.30 7.46 -6.12
C VAL A 111 -6.89 6.18 -6.70
N ALA A 112 -6.42 5.74 -7.86
CA ALA A 112 -6.89 4.50 -8.49
C ALA A 112 -6.62 3.27 -7.59
N ALA A 113 -5.47 3.24 -6.89
CA ALA A 113 -5.15 2.19 -5.93
C ALA A 113 -6.15 2.18 -4.77
N ARG A 114 -6.40 3.34 -4.12
CA ARG A 114 -7.38 3.51 -3.05
C ARG A 114 -8.77 3.06 -3.50
N ASP A 115 -9.22 3.53 -4.66
CA ASP A 115 -10.53 3.18 -5.20
C ASP A 115 -10.67 1.69 -5.47
N GLY A 116 -9.58 1.06 -5.92
CA GLY A 116 -9.50 -0.39 -6.08
C GLY A 116 -9.69 -1.14 -4.76
N ILE A 117 -9.02 -0.70 -3.69
CA ILE A 117 -9.16 -1.27 -2.35
C ILE A 117 -10.61 -1.12 -1.85
N VAL A 118 -11.17 0.08 -1.95
CA VAL A 118 -12.56 0.38 -1.54
C VAL A 118 -13.55 -0.48 -2.32
N ALA A 119 -13.43 -0.52 -3.64
CA ALA A 119 -14.30 -1.31 -4.50
C ALA A 119 -14.25 -2.82 -4.18
N ARG A 120 -13.05 -3.33 -3.87
CA ARG A 120 -12.83 -4.75 -3.56
C ARG A 120 -13.25 -5.14 -2.16
N GLY A 121 -12.88 -4.31 -1.15
CA GLY A 121 -13.08 -4.58 0.27
C GLY A 121 -14.43 -4.13 0.79
N LYS A 122 -15.12 -3.23 0.09
CA LYS A 122 -16.38 -2.61 0.53
C LYS A 122 -16.26 -1.99 1.92
N ALA A 123 -15.09 -1.46 2.25
CA ALA A 123 -14.81 -0.74 3.48
C ALA A 123 -14.84 0.76 3.23
N GLU A 124 -15.16 1.51 4.27
CA GLU A 124 -15.19 2.97 4.30
C GLU A 124 -14.18 3.49 5.33
N SER A 125 -13.85 4.77 5.27
CA SER A 125 -13.04 5.42 6.30
C SER A 125 -13.72 5.31 7.66
N GLY A 126 -12.97 4.93 8.71
CA GLY A 126 -13.48 4.66 10.04
C GLY A 126 -13.90 3.20 10.28
N ASP A 127 -13.79 2.31 9.30
CA ASP A 127 -14.07 0.88 9.45
C ASP A 127 -12.93 0.10 10.11
N LYS A 128 -11.78 0.76 10.37
CA LYS A 128 -10.55 0.17 10.93
C LYS A 128 -9.95 -0.86 9.99
N THR A 129 -9.50 -0.38 8.83
CA THR A 129 -8.90 -1.18 7.75
C THR A 129 -7.78 -0.41 7.08
N MET A 130 -7.11 -1.01 6.08
CA MET A 130 -6.15 -0.30 5.22
C MET A 130 -6.75 0.92 4.50
N VAL A 131 -8.08 1.02 4.34
CA VAL A 131 -8.75 2.19 3.75
C VAL A 131 -8.48 3.45 4.56
N ASP A 132 -8.33 3.32 5.88
CA ASP A 132 -8.02 4.44 6.79
C ASP A 132 -6.59 5.00 6.60
N ALA A 133 -5.70 4.25 5.97
CA ALA A 133 -4.38 4.73 5.55
C ALA A 133 -4.39 5.21 4.08
N TRP A 134 -5.03 4.45 3.17
CA TRP A 134 -5.02 4.78 1.74
C TRP A 134 -5.86 5.99 1.38
N THR A 135 -6.97 6.25 2.08
CA THR A 135 -7.83 7.41 1.78
C THR A 135 -7.10 8.73 2.04
N PRO A 136 -6.59 9.00 3.26
CA PRO A 136 -5.85 10.24 3.49
C PRO A 136 -4.58 10.34 2.65
N ALA A 137 -3.91 9.22 2.33
CA ALA A 137 -2.75 9.22 1.45
C ALA A 137 -3.09 9.69 0.03
N ALA A 138 -4.17 9.18 -0.56
CA ALA A 138 -4.61 9.58 -1.90
C ALA A 138 -5.05 11.06 -1.94
N GLU A 139 -5.75 11.52 -0.91
CA GLU A 139 -6.19 12.92 -0.78
C GLU A 139 -4.99 13.87 -0.64
N ALA A 140 -4.00 13.52 0.19
CA ALA A 140 -2.79 14.30 0.36
C ALA A 140 -1.94 14.33 -0.93
N ALA A 141 -1.88 13.21 -1.66
CA ALA A 141 -1.21 13.14 -2.95
C ALA A 141 -1.85 14.07 -3.99
N GLN A 142 -3.19 14.08 -4.08
CA GLN A 142 -3.93 14.97 -4.96
C GLN A 142 -3.69 16.44 -4.61
N ALA A 143 -3.76 16.80 -3.33
CA ALA A 143 -3.51 18.14 -2.86
C ALA A 143 -2.08 18.60 -3.21
N ALA A 144 -1.07 17.77 -2.96
CA ALA A 144 0.33 18.08 -3.25
C ALA A 144 0.61 18.19 -4.77
N ALA A 145 -0.12 17.46 -5.61
CA ALA A 145 0.00 17.53 -7.06
C ALA A 145 -0.69 18.77 -7.66
N ALA A 146 -1.77 19.26 -7.02
CA ALA A 146 -2.58 20.37 -7.52
C ALA A 146 -1.90 21.74 -7.42
N ASP A 147 -0.90 21.91 -6.55
CA ASP A 147 -0.23 23.20 -6.28
C ASP A 147 0.63 23.74 -7.45
N GLY A 148 0.63 23.08 -8.60
CA GLY A 148 1.33 23.52 -9.82
C GLY A 148 2.86 23.60 -9.71
N ALA A 149 3.39 23.63 -8.50
CA ALA A 149 4.82 23.54 -8.16
C ALA A 149 5.17 22.20 -7.50
N GLY A 150 4.19 21.27 -7.43
CA GLY A 150 4.34 19.98 -6.81
C GLY A 150 5.45 19.15 -7.47
N THR A 151 6.33 18.59 -6.66
CA THR A 151 7.34 17.62 -7.13
C THR A 151 6.85 16.22 -6.85
N VAL A 152 7.31 15.23 -7.65
CA VAL A 152 7.01 13.82 -7.39
C VAL A 152 7.41 13.39 -5.99
N LEU A 153 8.52 13.91 -5.46
CA LEU A 153 8.94 13.64 -4.09
C LEU A 153 7.96 14.25 -3.08
N GLY A 154 7.48 15.48 -3.31
CA GLY A 154 6.49 16.14 -2.46
C GLY A 154 5.18 15.35 -2.38
N VAL A 155 4.70 14.83 -3.50
CA VAL A 155 3.51 13.96 -3.56
C VAL A 155 3.73 12.66 -2.77
N LEU A 156 4.88 12.01 -2.94
CA LEU A 156 5.22 10.79 -2.20
C LEU A 156 5.29 11.02 -0.69
N VAL A 157 5.96 12.12 -0.27
CA VAL A 157 6.09 12.46 1.16
C VAL A 157 4.73 12.74 1.77
N ALA A 158 3.91 13.58 1.13
CA ALA A 158 2.57 13.89 1.62
C ALA A 158 1.70 12.63 1.76
N ALA A 159 1.73 11.75 0.75
CA ALA A 159 0.99 10.49 0.81
C ALA A 159 1.46 9.57 1.94
N ALA A 160 2.79 9.43 2.12
CA ALA A 160 3.35 8.56 3.15
C ALA A 160 3.04 9.06 4.56
N GLU A 161 3.20 10.36 4.82
CA GLU A 161 2.87 10.97 6.12
C GLU A 161 1.38 10.85 6.45
N ALA A 162 0.52 11.09 5.48
CA ALA A 162 -0.92 10.91 5.66
C ALA A 162 -1.31 9.45 5.92
N ALA A 163 -0.67 8.50 5.24
CA ALA A 163 -0.89 7.07 5.49
C ALA A 163 -0.45 6.65 6.89
N GLU A 164 0.69 7.14 7.37
CA GLU A 164 1.19 6.86 8.72
C GLU A 164 0.24 7.40 9.79
N ALA A 165 -0.21 8.65 9.61
CA ALA A 165 -1.21 9.26 10.50
C ALA A 165 -2.54 8.47 10.48
N GLY A 166 -3.00 8.07 9.30
CA GLY A 166 -4.20 7.25 9.12
C GLY A 166 -4.07 5.88 9.79
N ALA A 167 -2.92 5.23 9.67
CA ALA A 167 -2.66 3.95 10.33
C ALA A 167 -2.72 4.09 11.87
N VAL A 168 -2.11 5.13 12.42
CA VAL A 168 -2.19 5.42 13.87
C VAL A 168 -3.63 5.72 14.29
N ALA A 169 -4.37 6.48 13.50
CA ALA A 169 -5.75 6.85 13.80
C ALA A 169 -6.71 5.64 13.87
N THR A 170 -6.30 4.46 13.38
CA THR A 170 -7.10 3.23 13.53
C THR A 170 -7.12 2.71 14.98
N GLU A 171 -6.17 3.08 15.84
CA GLU A 171 -6.05 2.54 17.19
C GLU A 171 -7.32 2.69 18.04
N PRO A 172 -7.94 3.89 18.17
CA PRO A 172 -9.15 4.06 18.99
C PRO A 172 -10.42 3.51 18.32
N LEU A 173 -10.40 3.15 17.04
CA LEU A 173 -11.61 2.74 16.33
C LEU A 173 -12.05 1.34 16.75
N VAL A 174 -13.36 1.11 16.73
CA VAL A 174 -13.97 -0.22 16.76
C VAL A 174 -14.10 -0.74 15.34
N ALA A 175 -13.55 -1.92 15.08
CA ALA A 175 -13.55 -2.50 13.74
C ALA A 175 -14.96 -2.86 13.26
N ARG A 176 -15.27 -2.47 12.03
CA ARG A 176 -16.56 -2.76 11.35
C ARG A 176 -16.39 -3.72 10.17
N LYS A 177 -15.15 -3.96 9.75
CA LYS A 177 -14.81 -4.85 8.63
C LYS A 177 -13.66 -5.78 8.99
N GLY A 178 -13.50 -6.82 8.19
CA GLY A 178 -12.45 -7.80 8.36
C GLY A 178 -12.62 -8.66 9.62
N ARG A 179 -11.58 -9.42 9.97
CA ARG A 179 -11.58 -10.33 11.12
C ARG A 179 -11.74 -9.58 12.45
N ALA A 180 -11.13 -8.41 12.56
CA ALA A 180 -11.20 -7.58 13.75
C ALA A 180 -12.65 -7.22 14.16
N SER A 181 -13.57 -7.16 13.19
CA SER A 181 -14.98 -6.82 13.46
C SER A 181 -15.69 -7.85 14.33
N TYR A 182 -15.25 -9.10 14.36
CA TYR A 182 -15.82 -10.13 15.24
C TYR A 182 -15.51 -9.91 16.72
N LEU A 183 -14.54 -9.05 17.03
CA LEU A 183 -14.20 -8.69 18.41
C LEU A 183 -15.05 -7.56 18.98
N GLY A 184 -15.77 -6.80 18.13
CA GLY A 184 -16.53 -5.62 18.56
C GLY A 184 -15.65 -4.63 19.29
N GLU A 185 -16.09 -4.12 20.45
CA GLU A 185 -15.36 -3.15 21.28
C GLU A 185 -13.93 -3.58 21.67
N ARG A 186 -13.66 -4.88 21.75
CA ARG A 186 -12.32 -5.39 22.04
C ARG A 186 -11.31 -5.14 20.94
N SER A 187 -11.74 -4.71 19.76
CA SER A 187 -10.86 -4.31 18.68
C SER A 187 -10.26 -2.91 18.88
N ALA A 188 -10.85 -2.09 19.74
CA ALA A 188 -10.31 -0.77 20.08
C ALA A 188 -9.02 -0.87 20.89
N GLY A 189 -8.14 0.12 20.76
CA GLY A 189 -6.83 0.15 21.40
C GLY A 189 -5.72 -0.57 20.65
N HIS A 190 -6.01 -1.14 19.49
CA HIS A 190 -5.04 -1.83 18.64
C HIS A 190 -5.00 -1.21 17.24
N ARG A 191 -3.81 -1.05 16.66
CA ARG A 191 -3.65 -0.56 15.28
C ARG A 191 -4.04 -1.64 14.28
N ASP A 192 -4.70 -1.25 13.18
CA ASP A 192 -5.00 -2.18 12.07
C ASP A 192 -3.71 -2.62 11.36
N PRO A 193 -3.43 -3.93 11.22
CA PRO A 193 -2.22 -4.42 10.55
C PRO A 193 -2.19 -4.07 9.05
N GLY A 194 -3.35 -4.02 8.39
CA GLY A 194 -3.46 -3.62 6.99
C GLY A 194 -3.16 -2.14 6.79
N ALA A 195 -3.60 -1.27 7.68
CA ALA A 195 -3.24 0.16 7.65
C ALA A 195 -1.74 0.36 7.93
N ALA A 196 -1.18 -0.39 8.89
CA ALA A 196 0.25 -0.34 9.21
C ALA A 196 1.13 -0.76 8.02
N SER A 197 0.84 -1.88 7.38
CA SER A 197 1.59 -2.33 6.20
C SER A 197 1.40 -1.41 4.99
N SER A 198 0.24 -0.75 4.86
CA SER A 198 0.01 0.27 3.82
C SER A 198 0.91 1.49 4.01
N ALA A 199 1.08 1.97 5.23
CA ALA A 199 2.00 3.05 5.55
C ALA A 199 3.45 2.67 5.22
N LEU A 200 3.89 1.45 5.53
CA LEU A 200 5.21 0.94 5.16
C LEU A 200 5.43 0.93 3.65
N ILE A 201 4.44 0.48 2.86
CA ILE A 201 4.50 0.47 1.40
C ILE A 201 4.69 1.89 0.84
N LEU A 202 3.91 2.85 1.32
CA LEU A 202 3.99 4.24 0.84
C LEU A 202 5.28 4.92 1.32
N ARG A 203 5.75 4.65 2.53
CA ARG A 203 7.05 5.16 3.00
C ARG A 203 8.23 4.59 2.20
N ALA A 204 8.17 3.33 1.78
CA ALA A 204 9.16 2.72 0.90
C ALA A 204 9.26 3.44 -0.46
N ALA A 205 8.14 3.97 -1.00
CA ALA A 205 8.14 4.75 -2.23
C ALA A 205 8.95 6.05 -2.11
N VAL A 206 8.88 6.71 -0.95
CA VAL A 206 9.71 7.89 -0.63
C VAL A 206 11.19 7.50 -0.59
N GLY A 207 11.53 6.41 0.10
CA GLY A 207 12.91 5.92 0.18
C GLY A 207 13.50 5.54 -1.17
N ALA A 208 12.66 5.07 -2.10
CA ALA A 208 13.10 4.75 -3.46
C ALA A 208 13.39 6.00 -4.29
N ALA A 209 12.82 7.14 -3.93
CA ALA A 209 12.98 8.42 -4.60
C ALA A 209 14.10 9.29 -3.97
N ALA A 210 14.76 8.84 -2.92
CA ALA A 210 15.91 9.48 -2.28
C ALA A 210 17.30 8.93 -2.85
#